data_fb31ce25eae2db0befbb0fe461c56055
#
_entry.id   fb31ce25eae2db0befbb0fe461c56055
#
_cell.length_a   1.000
_cell.length_b   1.000
_cell.length_c   1.000
_cell.angle_alpha   90.00
_cell.angle_beta   90.00
_cell.angle_gamma   90.00
#
_symmetry.space_group_name_H-M   'P 1'
#
loop_
_entity.id
_entity.type
_entity.pdbx_description
1 polymer ?
#
loop_
_entity_poly.entity_id
_entity_poly.type
_entity_poly.pdbx_seq_one_letter_code
_entity_poly.pdbx_strand_id
1 'polypeptide(L)'
;MAQVSLFSLSSPFPASAVSSRLRLNRPLPFQFSRIQASSDATSASASNSNPKVVVTRERGKNGKLIKALAKHRIDCLELPLIQHAQGPDTDRLSSVLNDTIFDWIIITSPEAGSVFLEAWKEAGTPNVRIGVVGAGTASIFEEVIQSSKCSLDVAFSPSKATGKILASELPKNGNKKCTVLYPASAKASNEIEEGLSNRGFEVVRLNTYTTEPVHHVDQTVLKQALSIPVVAVASPSAVRSWVNLISDTEQWSNSVACIGETTASAAKRLGLKNVYYPTHPGLEG
;
A
#
# COMPACT_ATOMS: atom_id res chain seq x y z
N MET A 1 68.03 6.29 37.74
CA MET A 1 68.50 7.55 38.34
C MET A 1 67.67 8.67 37.81
N ALA A 2 66.93 9.24 38.75
CA ALA A 2 66.68 10.67 38.95
C ALA A 2 65.88 11.39 37.86
N GLN A 3 64.87 12.03 38.13
CA GLN A 3 64.09 12.86 39.11
C GLN A 3 63.12 13.69 38.25
N VAL A 4 61.84 13.64 38.48
CA VAL A 4 60.95 14.55 39.21
C VAL A 4 61.22 16.05 38.99
N SER A 5 60.26 16.76 38.45
CA SER A 5 59.84 18.05 39.00
C SER A 5 58.44 18.45 38.54
N LEU A 6 57.56 18.62 39.51
CA LEU A 6 56.32 19.31 39.56
C LEU A 6 56.47 20.81 39.47
N PHE A 7 55.62 21.54 38.80
CA PHE A 7 55.16 22.88 39.18
C PHE A 7 53.72 23.11 38.87
N SER A 8 53.05 23.38 39.93
CA SER A 8 51.61 23.83 40.03
C SER A 8 51.64 25.36 40.09
N LEU A 9 50.66 26.04 39.47
CA LEU A 9 50.13 27.35 39.89
C LEU A 9 48.82 27.68 39.16
N SER A 10 47.78 27.54 39.88
CA SER A 10 46.75 28.57 40.36
C SER A 10 46.06 29.45 39.31
N SER A 11 44.75 29.37 39.39
CA SER A 11 43.65 30.19 38.80
C SER A 11 43.75 31.70 39.16
N PRO A 12 42.89 32.58 38.54
CA PRO A 12 41.48 32.67 38.91
C PRO A 12 40.49 33.04 37.78
N PHE A 13 39.22 32.81 38.07
CA PHE A 13 38.01 33.14 37.36
C PHE A 13 37.77 34.64 37.08
N PRO A 14 36.83 35.01 36.10
CA PRO A 14 35.48 35.17 36.55
C PRO A 14 34.41 34.61 35.57
N ALA A 15 33.28 34.33 36.16
CA ALA A 15 32.04 33.91 35.59
C ALA A 15 31.40 34.96 34.65
N SER A 16 30.87 34.51 33.54
CA SER A 16 29.74 35.18 32.86
C SER A 16 28.75 34.12 32.40
N ALA A 17 27.63 34.10 33.09
CA ALA A 17 26.49 33.29 32.75
C ALA A 17 25.85 33.81 31.45
N VAL A 18 25.85 33.01 30.41
CA VAL A 18 24.90 33.13 29.30
C VAL A 18 24.09 31.84 29.24
N SER A 19 22.90 31.96 29.79
CA SER A 19 21.86 30.93 29.73
C SER A 19 21.32 30.83 28.30
N SER A 20 21.89 29.98 27.49
CA SER A 20 21.29 29.55 26.26
C SER A 20 20.40 28.32 26.56
N ARG A 21 19.11 28.59 26.73
CA ARG A 21 18.06 27.55 26.79
C ARG A 21 18.06 26.80 25.46
N LEU A 22 18.63 25.62 25.47
CA LEU A 22 18.39 24.60 24.47
C LEU A 22 16.87 24.28 24.55
N ARG A 23 16.12 24.79 23.59
CA ARG A 23 14.77 24.32 23.33
C ARG A 23 14.90 22.91 22.76
N LEU A 24 14.67 21.91 23.58
CA LEU A 24 14.29 20.58 23.10
C LEU A 24 13.00 20.75 22.26
N ASN A 25 13.14 20.68 20.96
CA ASN A 25 12.00 20.46 20.10
C ASN A 25 11.46 19.03 20.41
N ARG A 26 10.44 18.98 21.21
CA ARG A 26 9.59 17.79 21.29
C ARG A 26 8.92 17.64 19.92
N PRO A 27 8.96 16.47 19.27
CA PRO A 27 8.10 16.22 18.14
C PRO A 27 6.65 16.35 18.64
N LEU A 28 5.88 17.20 18.01
CA LEU A 28 4.44 17.31 18.21
C LEU A 28 3.83 15.96 17.82
N PRO A 29 2.92 15.41 18.63
CA PRO A 29 2.17 14.25 18.21
C PRO A 29 1.32 14.66 16.99
N PHE A 30 1.47 13.92 15.91
CA PHE A 30 0.59 14.00 14.75
C PHE A 30 -0.86 13.89 15.26
N GLN A 31 -1.55 15.02 15.28
CA GLN A 31 -2.99 15.01 15.44
C GLN A 31 -3.56 14.44 14.15
N PHE A 32 -4.02 13.21 14.22
CA PHE A 32 -5.02 12.73 13.28
C PHE A 32 -6.16 13.74 13.32
N SER A 33 -6.26 14.57 12.29
CA SER A 33 -7.42 15.40 12.10
C SER A 33 -8.61 14.47 12.06
N ARG A 34 -9.37 14.52 13.14
CA ARG A 34 -10.70 13.93 13.21
C ARG A 34 -11.50 14.69 12.15
N ILE A 35 -11.54 14.14 10.94
CA ILE A 35 -12.46 14.62 9.91
C ILE A 35 -13.83 14.40 10.53
N GLN A 36 -14.40 15.49 11.02
CA GLN A 36 -15.82 15.54 11.32
C GLN A 36 -16.51 15.15 10.01
N ALA A 37 -17.22 14.05 10.05
CA ALA A 37 -18.14 13.70 9.00
C ALA A 37 -19.12 14.88 8.87
N SER A 38 -18.90 15.71 7.85
CA SER A 38 -19.97 16.58 7.37
C SER A 38 -21.06 15.63 6.91
N SER A 39 -22.14 15.63 7.63
CA SER A 39 -23.39 15.01 7.26
C SER A 39 -24.00 15.81 6.10
N ASP A 40 -23.44 15.69 4.92
CA ASP A 40 -24.20 15.90 3.71
C ASP A 40 -25.06 14.65 3.49
N ALA A 41 -26.14 14.61 4.26
CA ALA A 41 -27.26 13.76 4.00
C ALA A 41 -27.89 14.20 2.67
N THR A 42 -27.30 13.75 1.57
CA THR A 42 -28.06 13.59 0.35
C THR A 42 -29.09 12.51 0.66
N SER A 43 -30.33 12.93 0.88
CA SER A 43 -31.49 12.07 1.04
C SER A 43 -31.68 11.23 -0.24
N ALA A 44 -30.89 10.18 -0.39
CA ALA A 44 -31.20 9.08 -1.27
C ALA A 44 -32.40 8.37 -0.61
N SER A 45 -33.55 8.44 -1.25
CA SER A 45 -34.72 7.66 -0.92
C SER A 45 -34.27 6.23 -0.61
N ALA A 46 -34.43 5.80 0.65
CA ALA A 46 -34.19 4.45 1.08
C ALA A 46 -35.22 3.57 0.37
N SER A 47 -34.86 3.05 -0.81
CA SER A 47 -35.51 1.89 -1.36
C SER A 47 -35.22 0.74 -0.38
N ASN A 48 -36.26 0.10 0.13
CA ASN A 48 -36.21 -1.07 1.03
C ASN A 48 -35.69 -2.33 0.29
N SER A 49 -34.61 -2.19 -0.50
CA SER A 49 -33.98 -3.32 -1.18
C SER A 49 -32.91 -3.91 -0.25
N ASN A 50 -33.09 -5.20 0.08
CA ASN A 50 -32.05 -5.91 0.83
C ASN A 50 -30.78 -6.00 -0.02
N PRO A 51 -29.60 -5.65 0.52
CA PRO A 51 -28.33 -5.82 -0.17
C PRO A 51 -28.15 -7.28 -0.64
N LYS A 52 -27.65 -7.45 -1.87
CA LYS A 52 -27.42 -8.78 -2.46
C LYS A 52 -25.95 -9.18 -2.48
N VAL A 53 -25.06 -8.22 -2.34
CA VAL A 53 -23.61 -8.43 -2.39
C VAL A 53 -22.93 -7.68 -1.24
N VAL A 54 -22.04 -8.36 -0.52
CA VAL A 54 -21.09 -7.76 0.41
C VAL A 54 -19.81 -7.41 -0.34
N VAL A 55 -19.33 -6.18 -0.27
CA VAL A 55 -18.07 -5.75 -0.88
C VAL A 55 -17.02 -5.51 0.21
N THR A 56 -15.82 -6.09 0.06
CA THR A 56 -14.88 -6.31 1.17
C THR A 56 -13.50 -5.66 1.02
N ARG A 57 -13.31 -4.83 -0.01
CA ARG A 57 -12.05 -4.11 -0.18
C ARG A 57 -11.88 -3.06 0.92
N GLU A 58 -10.70 -2.48 0.99
CA GLU A 58 -10.37 -1.38 1.88
C GLU A 58 -11.41 -0.26 1.81
N ARG A 59 -11.60 0.45 2.91
CA ARG A 59 -12.50 1.59 2.97
C ARG A 59 -12.17 2.61 1.86
N GLY A 60 -13.20 3.03 1.13
CA GLY A 60 -13.05 3.97 0.00
C GLY A 60 -12.61 3.34 -1.32
N LYS A 61 -12.20 2.06 -1.37
CA LYS A 61 -11.80 1.36 -2.61
C LYS A 61 -12.94 0.55 -3.25
N ASN A 62 -14.10 0.47 -2.63
CA ASN A 62 -15.27 -0.28 -3.15
C ASN A 62 -16.11 0.51 -4.16
N GLY A 63 -15.94 1.82 -4.27
CA GLY A 63 -16.82 2.70 -5.04
C GLY A 63 -16.99 2.33 -6.52
N LYS A 64 -15.92 1.88 -7.20
CA LYS A 64 -16.02 1.43 -8.61
C LYS A 64 -16.89 0.18 -8.74
N LEU A 65 -16.71 -0.81 -7.85
CA LEU A 65 -17.50 -2.05 -7.84
C LEU A 65 -18.96 -1.76 -7.49
N ILE A 66 -19.22 -0.97 -6.46
CA ILE A 66 -20.58 -0.57 -6.06
C ILE A 66 -21.29 0.13 -7.22
N LYS A 67 -20.64 1.08 -7.89
CA LYS A 67 -21.19 1.77 -9.06
C LYS A 67 -21.49 0.81 -10.24
N ALA A 68 -20.61 -0.17 -10.47
CA ALA A 68 -20.82 -1.17 -11.51
C ALA A 68 -22.04 -2.06 -11.20
N LEU A 69 -22.15 -2.56 -9.97
CA LEU A 69 -23.29 -3.39 -9.52
C LEU A 69 -24.60 -2.60 -9.51
N ALA A 70 -24.57 -1.32 -9.15
CA ALA A 70 -25.75 -0.45 -9.16
C ALA A 70 -26.37 -0.30 -10.57
N LYS A 71 -25.56 -0.32 -11.65
CA LYS A 71 -26.07 -0.33 -13.04
C LYS A 71 -26.96 -1.55 -13.32
N HIS A 72 -26.74 -2.64 -12.59
CA HIS A 72 -27.53 -3.88 -12.67
C HIS A 72 -28.60 -3.97 -11.58
N ARG A 73 -28.87 -2.87 -10.85
CA ARG A 73 -29.84 -2.82 -9.73
C ARG A 73 -29.50 -3.82 -8.62
N ILE A 74 -28.20 -3.98 -8.36
CA ILE A 74 -27.68 -4.82 -7.29
C ILE A 74 -27.17 -3.89 -6.18
N ASP A 75 -27.85 -3.92 -5.04
CA ASP A 75 -27.46 -3.18 -3.86
C ASP A 75 -26.38 -3.91 -3.08
N CYS A 76 -25.43 -3.15 -2.53
CA CYS A 76 -24.28 -3.67 -1.85
C CYS A 76 -24.26 -3.24 -0.38
N LEU A 77 -23.74 -4.13 0.47
CA LEU A 77 -23.31 -3.81 1.83
C LEU A 77 -21.79 -3.67 1.80
N GLU A 78 -21.25 -2.54 2.27
CA GLU A 78 -19.82 -2.36 2.39
C GLU A 78 -19.33 -2.87 3.75
N LEU A 79 -18.44 -3.86 3.74
CA LEU A 79 -17.78 -4.43 4.90
C LEU A 79 -16.28 -4.54 4.61
N PRO A 80 -15.48 -3.47 4.81
CA PRO A 80 -14.04 -3.53 4.62
C PRO A 80 -13.42 -4.56 5.56
N LEU A 81 -12.66 -5.51 5.02
CA LEU A 81 -12.02 -6.59 5.78
C LEU A 81 -10.51 -6.46 5.86
N ILE A 82 -9.94 -5.61 5.03
CA ILE A 82 -8.50 -5.36 4.97
C ILE A 82 -8.23 -3.87 4.99
N GLN A 83 -7.06 -3.52 5.52
CA GLN A 83 -6.51 -2.18 5.53
C GLN A 83 -5.04 -2.22 5.18
N HIS A 84 -4.51 -1.11 4.70
CA HIS A 84 -3.07 -0.94 4.55
C HIS A 84 -2.51 -0.28 5.79
N ALA A 85 -1.36 -0.76 6.25
CA ALA A 85 -0.59 -0.21 7.35
C ALA A 85 0.82 0.12 6.86
N GLN A 86 1.50 1.01 7.57
CA GLN A 86 2.90 1.32 7.30
C GLN A 86 3.76 0.06 7.44
N GLY A 87 4.72 -0.07 6.55
CA GLY A 87 5.74 -1.12 6.62
C GLY A 87 6.93 -0.69 7.47
N PRO A 88 7.82 -1.63 7.79
CA PRO A 88 8.97 -1.37 8.67
C PRO A 88 9.99 -0.39 8.08
N ASP A 89 10.01 -0.20 6.76
CA ASP A 89 10.95 0.67 6.07
C ASP A 89 10.32 1.96 5.54
N THR A 90 9.07 2.28 5.88
CA THR A 90 8.35 3.45 5.37
C THR A 90 9.13 4.74 5.65
N ASP A 91 9.59 4.92 6.88
CA ASP A 91 10.31 6.14 7.32
C ASP A 91 11.69 6.30 6.68
N ARG A 92 12.23 5.23 6.08
CA ARG A 92 13.51 5.25 5.37
C ARG A 92 13.40 5.69 3.93
N LEU A 93 12.22 5.67 3.35
CA LEU A 93 12.04 5.84 1.92
C LEU A 93 12.44 7.26 1.47
N SER A 94 12.05 8.30 2.21
CA SER A 94 12.39 9.69 1.88
C SER A 94 13.91 9.95 1.98
N SER A 95 14.57 9.46 3.02
CA SER A 95 16.02 9.59 3.17
C SER A 95 16.78 8.85 2.05
N VAL A 96 16.37 7.64 1.72
CA VAL A 96 16.98 6.85 0.63
C VAL A 96 16.83 7.56 -0.73
N LEU A 97 15.69 8.19 -0.99
CA LEU A 97 15.45 8.97 -2.21
C LEU A 97 16.28 10.26 -2.27
N ASN A 98 16.61 10.85 -1.13
CA ASN A 98 17.45 12.04 -1.04
C ASN A 98 18.93 11.71 -1.16
N ASP A 99 19.36 10.60 -0.56
CA ASP A 99 20.79 10.25 -0.41
C ASP A 99 21.33 9.42 -1.58
N THR A 100 20.44 8.79 -2.38
CA THR A 100 20.84 7.85 -3.42
C THR A 100 20.10 8.10 -4.74
N ILE A 101 20.87 8.15 -5.83
CA ILE A 101 20.32 8.22 -7.18
C ILE A 101 20.14 6.79 -7.69
N PHE A 102 18.91 6.48 -8.13
CA PHE A 102 18.54 5.20 -8.72
C PHE A 102 18.31 5.35 -10.22
N ASP A 103 18.71 4.34 -11.02
CA ASP A 103 18.39 4.29 -12.43
C ASP A 103 16.90 4.02 -12.67
N TRP A 104 16.27 3.27 -11.75
CA TRP A 104 14.86 2.94 -11.79
C TRP A 104 14.25 2.91 -10.39
N ILE A 105 12.98 3.31 -10.32
CA ILE A 105 12.11 3.05 -9.18
C ILE A 105 10.96 2.18 -9.67
N ILE A 106 10.75 1.01 -9.04
CA ILE A 106 9.74 0.05 -9.47
C ILE A 106 8.54 0.11 -8.55
N ILE A 107 7.38 0.41 -9.12
CA ILE A 107 6.11 0.51 -8.42
C ILE A 107 5.12 -0.51 -8.96
N THR A 108 4.67 -1.43 -8.12
CA THR A 108 3.90 -2.60 -8.54
C THR A 108 2.45 -2.61 -8.05
N SER A 109 2.05 -1.59 -7.32
CA SER A 109 0.67 -1.43 -6.84
C SER A 109 0.32 0.04 -6.64
N PRO A 110 -0.96 0.41 -6.70
CA PRO A 110 -1.40 1.77 -6.37
C PRO A 110 -0.98 2.21 -4.97
N GLU A 111 -0.96 1.30 -4.00
CA GLU A 111 -0.58 1.58 -2.62
C GLU A 111 0.90 1.94 -2.51
N ALA A 112 1.78 1.15 -3.16
CA ALA A 112 3.19 1.49 -3.26
C ALA A 112 3.40 2.85 -3.92
N GLY A 113 2.59 3.17 -4.95
CA GLY A 113 2.59 4.47 -5.62
C GLY A 113 2.23 5.62 -4.69
N SER A 114 1.20 5.47 -3.89
CA SER A 114 0.79 6.50 -2.92
C SER A 114 1.87 6.75 -1.86
N VAL A 115 2.39 5.69 -1.24
CA VAL A 115 3.47 5.78 -0.24
C VAL A 115 4.74 6.40 -0.86
N PHE A 116 5.09 5.99 -2.07
CA PHE A 116 6.22 6.56 -2.80
C PHE A 116 6.05 8.06 -3.06
N LEU A 117 4.89 8.51 -3.52
CA LEU A 117 4.65 9.93 -3.82
C LEU A 117 4.74 10.81 -2.58
N GLU A 118 4.31 10.32 -1.42
CA GLU A 118 4.48 11.04 -0.15
C GLU A 118 5.97 11.21 0.19
N ALA A 119 6.74 10.12 0.17
CA ALA A 119 8.16 10.13 0.44
C ALA A 119 8.97 10.94 -0.60
N TRP A 120 8.58 10.89 -1.87
CA TRP A 120 9.20 11.65 -2.95
C TRP A 120 9.00 13.18 -2.79
N LYS A 121 7.82 13.61 -2.34
CA LYS A 121 7.56 15.01 -1.99
C LYS A 121 8.40 15.45 -0.79
N GLU A 122 8.46 14.62 0.25
CA GLU A 122 9.27 14.85 1.43
C GLU A 122 10.78 14.94 1.12
N ALA A 123 11.26 14.13 0.18
CA ALA A 123 12.64 14.16 -0.34
C ALA A 123 12.94 15.36 -1.28
N GLY A 124 12.03 16.32 -1.42
CA GLY A 124 12.23 17.49 -2.26
C GLY A 124 12.08 17.25 -3.77
N THR A 125 11.31 16.26 -4.15
CA THR A 125 10.97 15.94 -5.54
C THR A 125 12.17 15.69 -6.47
N PRO A 126 13.09 14.77 -6.14
CA PRO A 126 14.23 14.47 -6.98
C PRO A 126 13.81 13.92 -8.36
N ASN A 127 14.71 14.04 -9.35
CA ASN A 127 14.49 13.45 -10.67
C ASN A 127 14.48 11.92 -10.58
N VAL A 128 13.39 11.31 -11.01
CA VAL A 128 13.20 9.84 -10.92
C VAL A 128 12.59 9.25 -12.18
N ARG A 129 13.05 8.05 -12.55
CA ARG A 129 12.47 7.21 -13.61
C ARG A 129 11.73 6.05 -12.99
N ILE A 130 10.46 5.90 -13.35
CA ILE A 130 9.58 4.91 -12.73
C ILE A 130 9.21 3.84 -13.74
N GLY A 131 9.30 2.58 -13.33
CA GLY A 131 8.68 1.43 -13.98
C GLY A 131 7.44 1.00 -13.20
N VAL A 132 6.29 0.93 -13.86
CA VAL A 132 5.02 0.59 -13.19
C VAL A 132 4.47 -0.74 -13.67
N VAL A 133 3.77 -1.47 -12.78
CA VAL A 133 3.01 -2.67 -13.13
C VAL A 133 1.52 -2.37 -13.09
N GLY A 134 0.88 -2.40 -14.26
CA GLY A 134 -0.56 -2.27 -14.42
C GLY A 134 -1.08 -0.83 -14.49
N ALA A 135 -2.17 -0.65 -15.25
CA ALA A 135 -2.78 0.65 -15.51
C ALA A 135 -3.25 1.35 -14.23
N GLY A 136 -3.79 0.59 -13.25
CA GLY A 136 -4.21 1.16 -11.96
C GLY A 136 -3.05 1.73 -11.14
N THR A 137 -1.82 1.24 -11.33
CA THR A 137 -0.62 1.80 -10.71
C THR A 137 -0.15 3.04 -11.47
N ALA A 138 -0.17 2.99 -12.81
CA ALA A 138 0.20 4.14 -13.64
C ALA A 138 -0.69 5.36 -13.36
N SER A 139 -2.00 5.17 -13.20
CA SER A 139 -2.95 6.25 -12.96
C SER A 139 -2.70 7.05 -11.67
N ILE A 140 -1.99 6.50 -10.70
CA ILE A 140 -1.61 7.24 -9.47
C ILE A 140 -0.67 8.40 -9.80
N PHE A 141 0.12 8.29 -10.86
CA PHE A 141 1.11 9.30 -11.26
C PHE A 141 0.55 10.35 -12.23
N GLU A 142 -0.57 10.08 -12.90
CA GLU A 142 -1.13 10.97 -13.94
C GLU A 142 -1.41 12.39 -13.44
N GLU A 143 -2.04 12.52 -12.26
CA GLU A 143 -2.36 13.83 -11.67
C GLU A 143 -1.09 14.62 -11.30
N VAL A 144 -0.06 13.93 -10.81
CA VAL A 144 1.21 14.54 -10.42
C VAL A 144 1.97 15.00 -11.67
N ILE A 145 2.01 14.18 -12.72
CA ILE A 145 2.68 14.51 -13.99
C ILE A 145 2.01 15.72 -14.66
N GLN A 146 0.68 15.84 -14.60
CA GLN A 146 -0.05 16.96 -15.19
C GLN A 146 0.13 18.28 -14.40
N SER A 147 0.33 18.20 -13.09
CA SER A 147 0.35 19.36 -12.20
C SER A 147 1.73 20.00 -12.02
N SER A 148 2.82 19.36 -12.43
CA SER A 148 4.18 19.86 -12.20
C SER A 148 5.04 19.75 -13.46
N LYS A 149 6.00 20.67 -13.62
CA LYS A 149 7.12 20.51 -14.57
C LYS A 149 8.01 19.42 -13.99
N CYS A 150 7.65 18.15 -14.26
CA CYS A 150 7.99 17.04 -13.39
C CYS A 150 9.41 16.54 -13.55
N SER A 151 10.03 16.39 -12.41
CA SER A 151 11.18 15.54 -12.17
C SER A 151 10.82 14.03 -12.06
N LEU A 152 9.57 13.65 -12.33
CA LEU A 152 9.03 12.29 -12.27
C LEU A 152 8.61 11.83 -13.67
N ASP A 153 9.20 10.72 -14.16
CA ASP A 153 8.93 10.14 -15.45
C ASP A 153 8.52 8.66 -15.32
N VAL A 154 7.28 8.34 -15.74
CA VAL A 154 6.82 6.94 -15.87
C VAL A 154 7.31 6.40 -17.21
N ALA A 155 8.56 5.97 -17.25
CA ALA A 155 9.31 5.64 -18.45
C ALA A 155 9.13 4.18 -18.92
N PHE A 156 8.52 3.31 -18.08
CA PHE A 156 8.39 1.89 -18.44
C PHE A 156 7.13 1.26 -17.84
N SER A 157 6.48 0.42 -18.65
CA SER A 157 5.43 -0.51 -18.24
C SER A 157 5.62 -1.83 -19.00
N PRO A 158 5.57 -2.99 -18.34
CA PRO A 158 5.79 -4.27 -18.99
C PRO A 158 4.63 -4.66 -19.92
N SER A 159 4.90 -5.54 -20.88
CA SER A 159 3.93 -6.05 -21.86
C SER A 159 2.74 -6.79 -21.20
N LYS A 160 2.97 -7.38 -20.03
CA LYS A 160 1.93 -7.94 -19.16
C LYS A 160 2.10 -7.41 -17.74
N ALA A 161 1.00 -7.10 -17.09
CA ALA A 161 0.97 -6.49 -15.76
C ALA A 161 1.34 -7.50 -14.63
N THR A 162 2.55 -8.08 -14.69
CA THR A 162 3.09 -8.99 -13.68
C THR A 162 4.52 -8.60 -13.30
N GLY A 163 4.93 -8.90 -12.05
CA GLY A 163 6.29 -8.67 -11.57
C GLY A 163 7.34 -9.44 -12.36
N LYS A 164 7.04 -10.68 -12.74
CA LYS A 164 7.91 -11.53 -13.56
C LYS A 164 8.24 -10.90 -14.91
N ILE A 165 7.23 -10.39 -15.61
CA ILE A 165 7.42 -9.77 -16.92
C ILE A 165 8.13 -8.42 -16.75
N LEU A 166 7.79 -7.61 -15.75
CA LEU A 166 8.55 -6.41 -15.45
C LEU A 166 10.04 -6.73 -15.26
N ALA A 167 10.37 -7.71 -14.41
CA ALA A 167 11.75 -8.09 -14.14
C ALA A 167 12.49 -8.56 -15.40
N SER A 168 11.80 -9.24 -16.33
CA SER A 168 12.40 -9.70 -17.59
C SER A 168 12.58 -8.61 -18.65
N GLU A 169 11.69 -7.62 -18.69
CA GLU A 169 11.63 -6.61 -19.74
C GLU A 169 12.24 -5.25 -19.33
N LEU A 170 12.46 -4.97 -18.05
CA LEU A 170 12.98 -3.68 -17.58
C LEU A 170 14.25 -3.30 -18.35
N PRO A 171 14.30 -2.12 -19.01
CA PRO A 171 15.47 -1.70 -19.78
C PRO A 171 16.70 -1.56 -18.89
N LYS A 172 17.85 -2.08 -19.37
CA LYS A 172 19.16 -1.94 -18.73
C LYS A 172 20.09 -1.15 -19.65
N ASN A 173 20.70 -0.11 -19.12
CA ASN A 173 21.62 0.74 -19.88
C ASN A 173 23.02 0.11 -20.00
N GLY A 174 23.23 -0.66 -21.05
CA GLY A 174 24.55 -1.25 -21.36
C GLY A 174 25.07 -2.21 -20.28
N ASN A 175 26.40 -2.27 -20.14
CA ASN A 175 27.10 -3.13 -19.16
C ASN A 175 27.33 -2.45 -17.81
N LYS A 176 26.79 -1.26 -17.58
CA LYS A 176 26.93 -0.54 -16.31
C LYS A 176 26.09 -1.21 -15.22
N LYS A 177 26.56 -1.08 -13.97
CA LYS A 177 25.78 -1.40 -12.77
C LYS A 177 24.53 -0.53 -12.80
N CYS A 178 23.36 -1.15 -12.77
CA CYS A 178 22.09 -0.47 -12.82
C CYS A 178 21.37 -0.68 -11.48
N THR A 179 21.03 0.41 -10.81
CA THR A 179 20.44 0.40 -9.47
C THR A 179 18.92 0.58 -9.52
N VAL A 180 18.22 -0.18 -8.72
CA VAL A 180 16.76 -0.19 -8.65
C VAL A 180 16.30 -0.02 -7.22
N LEU A 181 15.45 0.98 -6.96
CA LEU A 181 14.68 1.05 -5.72
C LEU A 181 13.33 0.37 -5.93
N TYR A 182 12.97 -0.52 -5.01
CA TYR A 182 11.71 -1.25 -5.05
C TYR A 182 10.92 -1.06 -3.74
N PRO A 183 10.12 0.02 -3.62
CA PRO A 183 9.13 0.15 -2.54
C PRO A 183 8.06 -0.93 -2.70
N ALA A 184 7.99 -1.85 -1.76
CA ALA A 184 7.19 -3.06 -1.87
C ALA A 184 6.28 -3.26 -0.66
N SER A 185 5.27 -4.11 -0.83
CA SER A 185 4.58 -4.70 0.31
C SER A 185 5.52 -5.61 1.10
N ALA A 186 5.46 -5.56 2.43
CA ALA A 186 6.18 -6.51 3.28
C ALA A 186 5.82 -7.99 2.99
N LYS A 187 4.66 -8.23 2.36
CA LYS A 187 4.18 -9.56 1.97
C LYS A 187 4.42 -9.89 0.49
N ALA A 188 5.11 -9.03 -0.26
CA ALA A 188 5.46 -9.33 -1.64
C ALA A 188 6.48 -10.47 -1.72
N SER A 189 6.36 -11.31 -2.76
CA SER A 189 7.36 -12.35 -3.06
C SER A 189 8.68 -11.70 -3.50
N ASN A 190 9.75 -12.49 -3.54
CA ASN A 190 11.07 -12.05 -4.00
C ASN A 190 11.24 -12.14 -5.54
N GLU A 191 10.17 -12.46 -6.27
CA GLU A 191 10.22 -12.72 -7.72
C GLU A 191 10.85 -11.55 -8.52
N ILE A 192 10.54 -10.31 -8.16
CA ILE A 192 11.07 -9.13 -8.82
C ILE A 192 12.54 -8.93 -8.50
N GLU A 193 12.93 -9.04 -7.22
CA GLU A 193 14.33 -8.92 -6.79
C GLU A 193 15.20 -9.98 -7.44
N GLU A 194 14.77 -11.24 -7.39
CA GLU A 194 15.51 -12.38 -7.99
C GLU A 194 15.62 -12.21 -9.50
N GLY A 195 14.51 -11.87 -10.17
CA GLY A 195 14.50 -11.68 -11.62
C GLY A 195 15.39 -10.53 -12.10
N LEU A 196 15.40 -9.41 -11.39
CA LEU A 196 16.28 -8.27 -11.67
C LEU A 196 17.74 -8.57 -11.35
N SER A 197 18.02 -9.18 -10.20
CA SER A 197 19.37 -9.54 -9.76
C SER A 197 20.01 -10.53 -10.73
N ASN A 198 19.28 -11.51 -11.24
CA ASN A 198 19.76 -12.45 -12.27
C ASN A 198 20.14 -11.76 -13.58
N ARG A 199 19.60 -10.57 -13.85
CA ARG A 199 19.98 -9.72 -14.98
C ARG A 199 21.07 -8.70 -14.66
N GLY A 200 21.62 -8.75 -13.43
CA GLY A 200 22.72 -7.89 -12.97
C GLY A 200 22.28 -6.47 -12.60
N PHE A 201 21.03 -6.29 -12.15
CA PHE A 201 20.59 -5.09 -11.44
C PHE A 201 20.96 -5.22 -9.96
N GLU A 202 21.26 -4.09 -9.33
CA GLU A 202 21.37 -3.98 -7.87
C GLU A 202 20.04 -3.47 -7.32
N VAL A 203 19.33 -4.31 -6.58
CA VAL A 203 17.99 -4.00 -6.10
C VAL A 203 18.02 -3.63 -4.61
N VAL A 204 17.55 -2.44 -4.29
CA VAL A 204 17.27 -2.00 -2.92
C VAL A 204 15.76 -2.11 -2.70
N ARG A 205 15.33 -3.15 -2.01
CA ARG A 205 13.94 -3.32 -1.59
C ARG A 205 13.70 -2.64 -0.26
N LEU A 206 12.61 -1.88 -0.17
CA LEU A 206 12.07 -1.34 1.06
C LEU A 206 10.64 -1.84 1.26
N ASN A 207 10.36 -2.45 2.41
CA ASN A 207 9.03 -2.89 2.76
C ASN A 207 8.23 -1.72 3.33
N THR A 208 7.61 -0.94 2.45
CA THR A 208 7.03 0.37 2.78
C THR A 208 5.57 0.31 3.21
N TYR A 209 4.89 -0.78 2.98
CA TYR A 209 3.53 -1.00 3.49
C TYR A 209 3.24 -2.48 3.69
N THR A 210 2.16 -2.76 4.41
CA THR A 210 1.62 -4.10 4.55
C THR A 210 0.10 -4.08 4.46
N THR A 211 -0.50 -5.21 4.09
CA THR A 211 -1.96 -5.38 4.10
C THR A 211 -2.34 -6.24 5.29
N GLU A 212 -3.21 -5.73 6.13
CA GLU A 212 -3.64 -6.36 7.37
C GLU A 212 -5.16 -6.52 7.42
N PRO A 213 -5.69 -7.49 8.17
CA PRO A 213 -7.10 -7.50 8.53
C PRO A 213 -7.46 -6.21 9.28
N VAL A 214 -8.68 -5.72 9.11
CA VAL A 214 -9.18 -4.63 9.98
C VAL A 214 -9.27 -5.12 11.43
N HIS A 215 -8.88 -4.26 12.37
CA HIS A 215 -8.85 -4.64 13.79
C HIS A 215 -10.23 -4.78 14.41
N HIS A 216 -11.22 -4.09 13.88
CA HIS A 216 -12.58 -4.11 14.40
C HIS A 216 -13.60 -4.15 13.26
N VAL A 217 -14.52 -5.09 13.37
CA VAL A 217 -15.68 -5.23 12.47
C VAL A 217 -16.93 -4.99 13.30
N ASP A 218 -17.79 -4.08 12.85
CA ASP A 218 -19.08 -3.84 13.48
C ASP A 218 -19.93 -5.11 13.44
N GLN A 219 -20.34 -5.57 14.63
CA GLN A 219 -21.05 -6.85 14.78
C GLN A 219 -22.46 -6.82 14.15
N THR A 220 -23.10 -5.66 14.11
CA THR A 220 -24.41 -5.51 13.47
C THR A 220 -24.28 -5.64 11.95
N VAL A 221 -23.27 -4.95 11.38
CA VAL A 221 -22.95 -5.04 9.96
C VAL A 221 -22.50 -6.45 9.59
N LEU A 222 -21.70 -7.11 10.43
CA LEU A 222 -21.27 -8.49 10.22
C LEU A 222 -22.46 -9.47 10.18
N LYS A 223 -23.37 -9.38 11.14
CA LYS A 223 -24.60 -10.22 11.15
C LYS A 223 -25.41 -10.04 9.88
N GLN A 224 -25.58 -8.80 9.42
CA GLN A 224 -26.24 -8.53 8.15
C GLN A 224 -25.46 -9.13 6.98
N ALA A 225 -24.14 -8.93 6.92
CA ALA A 225 -23.27 -9.44 5.87
C ALA A 225 -23.33 -10.96 5.73
N LEU A 226 -23.35 -11.69 6.85
CA LEU A 226 -23.44 -13.16 6.85
C LEU A 226 -24.74 -13.70 6.27
N SER A 227 -25.83 -12.92 6.28
CA SER A 227 -27.11 -13.28 5.68
C SER A 227 -27.20 -12.95 4.18
N ILE A 228 -26.28 -12.18 3.63
CA ILE A 228 -26.28 -11.76 2.23
C ILE A 228 -25.77 -12.90 1.34
N PRO A 229 -26.45 -13.18 0.20
CA PRO A 229 -26.17 -14.39 -0.60
C PRO A 229 -24.80 -14.40 -1.29
N VAL A 230 -24.17 -13.25 -1.50
CA VAL A 230 -22.88 -13.15 -2.20
C VAL A 230 -21.90 -12.27 -1.43
N VAL A 231 -20.67 -12.74 -1.27
CA VAL A 231 -19.53 -11.90 -0.85
C VAL A 231 -18.55 -11.71 -2.00
N ALA A 232 -18.20 -10.46 -2.30
CA ALA A 232 -17.22 -10.11 -3.31
C ALA A 232 -15.85 -9.85 -2.66
N VAL A 233 -14.84 -10.62 -3.05
CA VAL A 233 -13.47 -10.55 -2.52
C VAL A 233 -12.46 -10.29 -3.62
N ALA A 234 -11.54 -9.36 -3.38
CA ALA A 234 -10.56 -8.91 -4.37
C ALA A 234 -9.12 -9.39 -4.08
N SER A 235 -8.88 -10.11 -2.99
CA SER A 235 -7.55 -10.59 -2.64
C SER A 235 -7.59 -11.82 -1.73
N PRO A 236 -6.53 -12.65 -1.72
CA PRO A 236 -6.39 -13.75 -0.76
C PRO A 236 -6.42 -13.30 0.70
N SER A 237 -5.98 -12.08 1.00
CA SER A 237 -6.05 -11.52 2.36
C SER A 237 -7.49 -11.26 2.80
N ALA A 238 -8.32 -10.70 1.91
CA ALA A 238 -9.73 -10.49 2.18
C ALA A 238 -10.48 -11.82 2.38
N VAL A 239 -10.13 -12.85 1.60
CA VAL A 239 -10.69 -14.21 1.78
C VAL A 239 -10.36 -14.75 3.18
N ARG A 240 -9.09 -14.67 3.61
CA ARG A 240 -8.69 -15.11 4.95
C ARG A 240 -9.43 -14.35 6.05
N SER A 241 -9.54 -13.04 5.91
CA SER A 241 -10.30 -12.21 6.86
C SER A 241 -11.78 -12.60 6.92
N TRP A 242 -12.40 -12.88 5.77
CA TRP A 242 -13.78 -13.34 5.72
C TRP A 242 -13.97 -14.70 6.40
N VAL A 243 -13.13 -15.68 6.09
CA VAL A 243 -13.18 -17.02 6.68
C VAL A 243 -13.03 -16.96 8.21
N ASN A 244 -12.17 -16.09 8.74
CA ASN A 244 -12.00 -15.91 10.17
C ASN A 244 -13.24 -15.31 10.88
N LEU A 245 -14.16 -14.69 10.14
CA LEU A 245 -15.40 -14.14 10.66
C LEU A 245 -16.58 -15.13 10.59
N ILE A 246 -16.44 -16.19 9.81
CA ILE A 246 -17.45 -17.24 9.68
C ILE A 246 -17.19 -18.27 10.80
N SER A 247 -18.19 -18.51 11.64
CA SER A 247 -18.08 -19.47 12.75
C SER A 247 -17.93 -20.92 12.28
N ASP A 248 -18.52 -21.26 11.13
CA ASP A 248 -18.46 -22.57 10.52
C ASP A 248 -18.50 -22.46 8.99
N THR A 249 -17.35 -22.69 8.37
CA THR A 249 -17.19 -22.63 6.91
C THR A 249 -17.89 -23.78 6.19
N GLU A 250 -18.14 -24.91 6.87
CA GLU A 250 -18.82 -26.04 6.26
C GLU A 250 -20.33 -25.80 6.10
N GLN A 251 -20.92 -25.06 7.04
CA GLN A 251 -22.33 -24.69 7.01
C GLN A 251 -22.58 -23.40 6.20
N TRP A 252 -21.56 -22.57 6.02
CA TRP A 252 -21.72 -21.33 5.24
C TRP A 252 -21.73 -21.66 3.73
N SER A 253 -22.91 -21.60 3.12
CA SER A 253 -23.18 -22.04 1.74
C SER A 253 -23.37 -20.91 0.75
N ASN A 254 -23.22 -19.64 1.15
CA ASN A 254 -23.37 -18.50 0.26
C ASN A 254 -22.25 -18.42 -0.78
N SER A 255 -22.45 -17.64 -1.82
CA SER A 255 -21.52 -17.55 -2.95
C SER A 255 -20.38 -16.59 -2.67
N VAL A 256 -19.20 -16.92 -3.20
CA VAL A 256 -17.99 -16.08 -3.17
C VAL A 256 -17.64 -15.65 -4.58
N ALA A 257 -17.77 -14.36 -4.87
CA ALA A 257 -17.33 -13.75 -6.12
C ALA A 257 -15.91 -13.22 -5.98
N CYS A 258 -14.96 -13.86 -6.67
CA CYS A 258 -13.55 -13.51 -6.63
C CYS A 258 -13.16 -12.68 -7.87
N ILE A 259 -12.28 -11.69 -7.70
CA ILE A 259 -11.81 -10.84 -8.81
C ILE A 259 -10.99 -11.60 -9.87
N GLY A 260 -10.49 -12.80 -9.53
CA GLY A 260 -9.68 -13.61 -10.41
C GLY A 260 -9.24 -14.93 -9.76
N GLU A 261 -8.54 -15.75 -10.54
CA GLU A 261 -8.18 -17.14 -10.20
C GLU A 261 -7.34 -17.26 -8.92
N THR A 262 -6.37 -16.37 -8.70
CA THR A 262 -5.52 -16.40 -7.49
C THR A 262 -6.36 -16.28 -6.20
N THR A 263 -7.33 -15.38 -6.20
CA THR A 263 -8.26 -15.18 -5.08
C THR A 263 -9.19 -16.37 -4.92
N ALA A 264 -9.71 -16.90 -6.03
CA ALA A 264 -10.58 -18.08 -6.03
C ALA A 264 -9.87 -19.34 -5.52
N SER A 265 -8.61 -19.54 -5.92
CA SER A 265 -7.77 -20.64 -5.42
C SER A 265 -7.54 -20.55 -3.90
N ALA A 266 -7.38 -19.34 -3.37
CA ALA A 266 -7.28 -19.13 -1.93
C ALA A 266 -8.61 -19.45 -1.23
N ALA A 267 -9.75 -19.04 -1.79
CA ALA A 267 -11.08 -19.32 -1.25
C ALA A 267 -11.36 -20.83 -1.17
N LYS A 268 -11.09 -21.55 -2.25
CA LYS A 268 -11.26 -23.01 -2.31
C LYS A 268 -10.36 -23.74 -1.30
N ARG A 269 -9.10 -23.32 -1.17
CA ARG A 269 -8.16 -23.93 -0.18
C ARG A 269 -8.60 -23.70 1.27
N LEU A 270 -9.36 -22.65 1.54
CA LEU A 270 -9.90 -22.33 2.86
C LEU A 270 -11.29 -22.93 3.11
N GLY A 271 -11.75 -23.85 2.24
CA GLY A 271 -12.99 -24.60 2.43
C GLY A 271 -14.27 -23.96 1.89
N LEU A 272 -14.20 -22.79 1.24
CA LEU A 272 -15.37 -22.16 0.64
C LEU A 272 -15.80 -22.94 -0.60
N LYS A 273 -17.11 -23.30 -0.68
CA LYS A 273 -17.63 -24.24 -1.70
C LYS A 273 -18.09 -23.54 -2.99
N ASN A 274 -18.85 -22.47 -2.86
CA ASN A 274 -19.50 -21.80 -4.00
C ASN A 274 -18.63 -20.62 -4.49
N VAL A 275 -17.49 -20.91 -5.14
CA VAL A 275 -16.49 -19.93 -5.54
C VAL A 275 -16.54 -19.67 -7.04
N TYR A 276 -16.80 -18.43 -7.43
CA TYR A 276 -16.89 -17.95 -8.79
C TYR A 276 -15.82 -16.91 -9.10
N TYR A 277 -15.28 -16.89 -10.31
CA TYR A 277 -14.32 -15.90 -10.77
C TYR A 277 -14.37 -15.76 -12.30
N PRO A 278 -14.06 -14.59 -12.85
CA PRO A 278 -14.06 -14.36 -14.28
C PRO A 278 -12.84 -14.96 -14.96
N THR A 279 -12.96 -15.26 -16.26
CA THR A 279 -11.83 -15.70 -17.11
C THR A 279 -10.78 -14.61 -17.29
N HIS A 280 -11.19 -13.34 -17.31
CA HIS A 280 -10.30 -12.18 -17.35
C HIS A 280 -10.40 -11.44 -16.00
N PRO A 281 -9.30 -11.36 -15.25
CA PRO A 281 -9.32 -10.70 -13.95
C PRO A 281 -9.68 -9.21 -14.06
N GLY A 282 -10.59 -8.75 -13.22
CA GLY A 282 -11.01 -7.35 -13.19
C GLY A 282 -12.48 -7.19 -12.79
N LEU A 283 -12.93 -5.93 -12.78
CA LEU A 283 -14.32 -5.59 -12.46
C LEU A 283 -15.29 -5.78 -13.64
N GLU A 284 -14.76 -5.94 -14.84
CA GLU A 284 -15.50 -6.06 -16.09
C GLU A 284 -15.51 -7.50 -16.64
N GLY A 285 -14.86 -8.42 -15.90
CA GLY A 285 -14.72 -9.83 -16.28
C GLY A 285 -15.88 -10.73 -15.89
#